data_af704a6ede042950e57ff8d3964dbf9b
#
_entry.id   af704a6ede042950e57ff8d3964dbf9b
#
_cell.length_a   1.000
_cell.length_b   1.000
_cell.length_c   1.000
_cell.angle_alpha   90.00
_cell.angle_beta   90.00
_cell.angle_gamma   90.00
#
_symmetry.space_group_name_H-M   'P 1'
#
loop_
_entity.id
_entity.type
_entity.pdbx_description
1 polymer ?
#
loop_
_entity_poly.entity_id
_entity_poly.type
_entity_poly.pdbx_seq_one_letter_code
_entity_poly.pdbx_strand_id
1 'polypeptide(L)'
;RQRQMCIRDSYLPGMADLSYTNTKAIKALDFIGLNYYSRWHVKGHLNPNEPFTFEKRKQDIQTDMPYSIYPEGFYKALNTLSELEIPIIVTENGIADDKDDRRKLFINRYLYALFQAMQDGLIVNGYFYWSLMDNFEWAEGYSMKFGLYEVDFSSQDRKLRDGSRAYEEIINRPAVDSRGYKVSIGDKAPDLELNMIDGTKINLSELLGQVVVLQFTASWCSVCIQEMPHLEKEVWLPFKDEGLMLIGIDRDEPLEVVKRFKKQTEI
;
A
#
# COMPACT_ATOMS: atom_id res chain seq x y z
N ARG A 1 14.23 -24.89 14.82
CA ARG A 1 12.83 -25.34 15.02
C ARG A 1 11.93 -24.14 14.80
N GLN A 2 11.46 -23.92 13.57
CA GLN A 2 10.40 -22.94 13.28
C GLN A 2 9.14 -23.36 14.03
N ARG A 3 8.71 -22.56 14.98
CA ARG A 3 7.36 -22.65 15.54
C ARG A 3 6.52 -21.64 14.79
N GLN A 4 5.65 -22.15 13.96
CA GLN A 4 4.62 -21.39 13.27
C GLN A 4 3.70 -20.75 14.32
N MET A 5 3.71 -19.43 14.41
CA MET A 5 2.78 -18.67 15.21
C MET A 5 1.59 -18.32 14.31
N CYS A 6 0.46 -18.99 14.53
CA CYS A 6 -0.77 -18.64 13.82
C CYS A 6 -1.29 -17.31 14.36
N ILE A 7 -1.29 -16.26 13.55
CA ILE A 7 -1.88 -14.98 13.87
C ILE A 7 -3.37 -15.03 13.53
N ARG A 8 -4.15 -14.53 14.44
CA ARG A 8 -5.60 -14.57 14.48
C ARG A 8 -6.20 -13.52 13.56
N ASP A 9 -6.81 -13.94 12.45
CA ASP A 9 -7.38 -13.02 11.46
C ASP A 9 -8.90 -12.81 11.52
N SER A 10 -9.63 -13.40 12.45
CA SER A 10 -11.08 -13.20 12.50
C SER A 10 -11.69 -13.37 13.88
N TYR A 11 -12.38 -12.33 14.32
CA TYR A 11 -13.32 -12.39 15.44
C TYR A 11 -14.70 -12.85 14.91
N LEU A 12 -15.12 -14.05 15.25
CA LEU A 12 -16.51 -14.41 15.20
C LEU A 12 -17.13 -14.10 16.57
N PRO A 13 -18.11 -13.18 16.67
CA PRO A 13 -18.76 -12.89 17.95
C PRO A 13 -19.38 -14.16 18.53
N GLY A 14 -19.05 -14.48 19.79
CA GLY A 14 -19.62 -15.65 20.49
C GLY A 14 -18.73 -16.89 20.51
N MET A 15 -17.57 -16.91 19.88
CA MET A 15 -16.56 -17.95 20.10
C MET A 15 -15.73 -17.63 21.36
N ALA A 16 -15.51 -18.63 22.20
CA ALA A 16 -14.60 -18.50 23.35
C ALA A 16 -13.20 -18.12 22.86
N ASP A 17 -12.55 -17.21 23.58
CA ASP A 17 -11.18 -16.83 23.27
C ASP A 17 -10.26 -18.02 23.55
N LEU A 18 -9.85 -18.70 22.47
CA LEU A 18 -8.88 -19.81 22.51
C LEU A 18 -7.44 -19.31 22.36
N SER A 19 -7.21 -17.99 22.43
CA SER A 19 -5.86 -17.45 22.33
C SER A 19 -5.05 -17.82 23.58
N TYR A 20 -3.92 -18.48 23.36
CA TYR A 20 -2.93 -18.77 24.40
C TYR A 20 -1.69 -17.91 24.15
N THR A 21 -1.41 -16.98 25.04
CA THR A 21 -0.21 -16.15 24.97
C THR A 21 0.89 -16.76 25.86
N ASN A 22 1.96 -17.22 25.23
CA ASN A 22 3.13 -17.70 25.96
C ASN A 22 4.20 -16.58 26.03
N THR A 23 4.16 -15.82 27.10
CA THR A 23 5.10 -14.69 27.33
C THR A 23 6.58 -15.11 27.39
N LYS A 24 6.87 -16.36 27.79
CA LYS A 24 8.23 -16.90 27.77
C LYS A 24 8.71 -17.19 26.34
N ALA A 25 7.81 -17.63 25.46
CA ALA A 25 8.13 -17.84 24.05
C ALA A 25 8.39 -16.51 23.34
N ILE A 26 7.63 -15.46 23.65
CA ILE A 26 7.83 -14.11 23.11
C ILE A 26 9.22 -13.58 23.48
N LYS A 27 9.61 -13.69 24.75
CA LYS A 27 10.94 -13.25 25.23
C LYS A 27 12.12 -14.04 24.65
N ALA A 28 11.88 -15.14 23.97
CA ALA A 28 12.90 -15.96 23.32
C ALA A 28 13.05 -15.66 21.80
N LEU A 29 12.33 -14.66 21.30
CA LEU A 29 12.38 -14.26 19.89
C LEU A 29 13.22 -12.99 19.72
N ASP A 30 14.14 -13.02 18.75
CA ASP A 30 14.95 -11.85 18.38
C ASP A 30 14.20 -10.95 17.40
N PHE A 31 13.33 -11.52 16.57
CA PHE A 31 12.47 -10.83 15.62
C PHE A 31 11.27 -11.67 15.20
N ILE A 32 10.30 -11.04 14.55
CA ILE A 32 9.14 -11.69 13.92
C ILE A 32 9.24 -11.54 12.41
N GLY A 33 9.13 -12.65 11.69
CA GLY A 33 9.03 -12.68 10.23
C GLY A 33 7.58 -12.54 9.78
N LEU A 34 7.30 -11.56 8.92
CA LEU A 34 5.99 -11.35 8.30
C LEU A 34 6.03 -11.67 6.81
N ASN A 35 5.24 -12.68 6.39
CA ASN A 35 4.88 -12.90 5.00
C ASN A 35 3.49 -12.31 4.77
N TYR A 36 3.37 -11.32 3.88
CA TYR A 36 2.09 -10.68 3.59
C TYR A 36 1.92 -10.44 2.10
N TYR A 37 0.79 -10.89 1.56
CA TYR A 37 0.47 -10.68 0.13
C TYR A 37 -0.82 -9.92 -0.09
N SER A 38 -1.89 -10.27 0.66
CA SER A 38 -3.21 -9.70 0.42
C SER A 38 -4.20 -10.04 1.54
N ARG A 39 -5.48 -9.83 1.25
CA ARG A 39 -6.64 -10.28 2.02
C ARG A 39 -7.48 -11.24 1.21
N TRP A 40 -8.28 -12.04 1.90
CA TRP A 40 -9.33 -12.86 1.33
C TRP A 40 -10.70 -12.27 1.68
N HIS A 41 -11.58 -12.19 0.69
CA HIS A 41 -13.00 -11.94 0.94
C HIS A 41 -13.70 -13.28 1.08
N VAL A 42 -14.23 -13.53 2.27
CA VAL A 42 -14.90 -14.79 2.59
C VAL A 42 -16.39 -14.54 2.78
N LYS A 43 -17.20 -15.31 2.07
CA LYS A 43 -18.66 -15.31 2.24
C LYS A 43 -19.08 -16.61 2.91
N GLY A 44 -19.76 -16.47 4.05
CA GLY A 44 -20.30 -17.61 4.77
C GLY A 44 -21.60 -18.13 4.12
N HIS A 45 -21.81 -19.44 4.16
CA HIS A 45 -23.01 -20.13 3.69
C HIS A 45 -23.54 -21.04 4.80
N LEU A 46 -24.86 -21.23 4.78
CA LEU A 46 -25.53 -22.18 5.71
C LEU A 46 -25.39 -23.64 5.26
N ASN A 47 -24.72 -23.88 4.13
CA ASN A 47 -24.49 -25.24 3.64
C ASN A 47 -23.29 -25.86 4.38
N PRO A 48 -23.47 -26.96 5.15
CA PRO A 48 -22.37 -27.59 5.89
C PRO A 48 -21.26 -28.17 5.01
N ASN A 49 -21.58 -28.53 3.76
CA ASN A 49 -20.60 -29.08 2.81
C ASN A 49 -19.77 -28.00 2.11
N GLU A 50 -20.23 -26.74 2.16
CA GLU A 50 -19.55 -25.59 1.59
C GLU A 50 -19.82 -24.37 2.49
N PRO A 51 -19.20 -24.35 3.68
CA PRO A 51 -19.53 -23.36 4.70
C PRO A 51 -19.07 -21.93 4.34
N PHE A 52 -18.16 -21.81 3.41
CA PHE A 52 -17.69 -20.50 2.91
C PHE A 52 -17.13 -20.60 1.49
N THR A 53 -17.20 -19.48 0.76
CA THR A 53 -16.54 -19.31 -0.54
C THR A 53 -15.65 -18.08 -0.51
N PHE A 54 -14.60 -18.10 -1.34
CA PHE A 54 -13.73 -16.95 -1.56
C PHE A 54 -14.26 -16.12 -2.74
N GLU A 55 -14.42 -14.82 -2.51
CA GLU A 55 -14.97 -13.91 -3.53
C GLU A 55 -13.90 -12.89 -3.97
N LYS A 56 -13.89 -12.56 -5.27
CA LYS A 56 -13.16 -11.43 -5.82
C LYS A 56 -14.09 -10.23 -5.93
N ARG A 57 -13.69 -9.08 -5.41
CA ARG A 57 -14.45 -7.83 -5.58
C ARG A 57 -14.03 -7.12 -6.85
N LYS A 58 -15.00 -6.64 -7.62
CA LYS A 58 -14.73 -5.95 -8.90
C LYS A 58 -13.96 -4.64 -8.75
N GLN A 59 -14.10 -3.97 -7.60
CA GLN A 59 -13.40 -2.73 -7.30
C GLN A 59 -11.94 -2.92 -6.89
N ASP A 60 -11.54 -4.15 -6.52
CA ASP A 60 -10.17 -4.43 -6.09
C ASP A 60 -9.27 -4.65 -7.30
N ILE A 61 -8.06 -4.10 -7.25
CA ILE A 61 -7.03 -4.37 -8.27
C ILE A 61 -6.51 -5.78 -8.05
N GLN A 62 -6.80 -6.67 -8.99
CA GLN A 62 -6.42 -8.08 -8.91
C GLN A 62 -4.96 -8.27 -9.33
N THR A 63 -4.29 -9.25 -8.72
CA THR A 63 -3.01 -9.80 -9.19
C THR A 63 -3.27 -10.98 -10.14
N ASP A 64 -2.22 -11.60 -10.69
CA ASP A 64 -2.38 -12.85 -11.45
C ASP A 64 -2.69 -14.04 -10.54
N MET A 65 -2.35 -13.94 -9.26
CA MET A 65 -2.84 -14.85 -8.22
C MET A 65 -4.32 -14.57 -7.87
N PRO A 66 -5.03 -15.47 -7.19
CA PRO A 66 -6.45 -15.30 -6.87
C PRO A 66 -6.73 -14.29 -5.74
N TYR A 67 -5.90 -13.27 -5.57
CA TYR A 67 -6.06 -12.22 -4.56
C TYR A 67 -5.74 -10.83 -5.10
N SER A 68 -6.10 -9.81 -4.36
CA SER A 68 -5.99 -8.39 -4.75
C SER A 68 -4.82 -7.67 -4.07
N ILE A 69 -4.44 -6.51 -4.62
CA ILE A 69 -3.53 -5.57 -3.98
C ILE A 69 -4.26 -4.93 -2.79
N TYR A 70 -3.71 -5.06 -1.56
CA TYR A 70 -4.33 -4.52 -0.34
C TYR A 70 -3.28 -4.04 0.68
N PRO A 71 -2.64 -2.90 0.45
CA PRO A 71 -1.58 -2.37 1.33
C PRO A 71 -2.06 -1.93 2.71
N GLU A 72 -3.34 -1.56 2.86
CA GLU A 72 -3.93 -1.20 4.17
C GLU A 72 -3.93 -2.40 5.12
N GLY A 73 -4.14 -3.60 4.59
CA GLY A 73 -4.03 -4.83 5.38
C GLY A 73 -2.60 -5.13 5.78
N PHE A 74 -1.63 -4.78 4.94
CA PHE A 74 -0.21 -4.89 5.28
C PHE A 74 0.16 -3.98 6.46
N TYR A 75 -0.26 -2.71 6.41
CA TYR A 75 -0.10 -1.78 7.52
C TYR A 75 -0.73 -2.33 8.81
N LYS A 76 -1.98 -2.84 8.74
CA LYS A 76 -2.67 -3.44 9.88
C LYS A 76 -1.94 -4.65 10.44
N ALA A 77 -1.39 -5.51 9.57
CA ALA A 77 -0.61 -6.66 10.00
C ALA A 77 0.66 -6.25 10.76
N LEU A 78 1.37 -5.24 10.26
CA LEU A 78 2.53 -4.66 10.94
C LEU A 78 2.14 -4.10 12.31
N ASN A 79 1.05 -3.33 12.38
CA ASN A 79 0.56 -2.74 13.63
C ASN A 79 0.16 -3.82 14.64
N THR A 80 -0.53 -4.89 14.22
CA THR A 80 -0.89 -6.01 15.10
C THR A 80 0.35 -6.72 15.64
N LEU A 81 1.38 -6.91 14.81
CA LEU A 81 2.62 -7.54 15.24
C LEU A 81 3.43 -6.66 16.21
N SER A 82 3.37 -5.35 16.06
CA SER A 82 4.08 -4.41 16.93
C SER A 82 3.62 -4.45 18.39
N GLU A 83 2.38 -4.92 18.65
CA GLU A 83 1.87 -5.15 20.01
C GLU A 83 2.69 -6.17 20.81
N LEU A 84 3.51 -6.97 20.13
CA LEU A 84 4.41 -7.93 20.78
C LEU A 84 5.74 -7.31 21.23
N GLU A 85 5.99 -6.04 20.90
CA GLU A 85 7.21 -5.30 21.24
C GLU A 85 8.52 -5.99 20.79
N ILE A 86 8.46 -6.73 19.68
CA ILE A 86 9.58 -7.44 19.07
C ILE A 86 9.82 -6.84 17.67
N PRO A 87 11.08 -6.64 17.24
CA PRO A 87 11.38 -6.16 15.90
C PRO A 87 10.74 -7.02 14.81
N ILE A 88 10.21 -6.38 13.77
CA ILE A 88 9.57 -7.05 12.64
C ILE A 88 10.56 -7.08 11.47
N ILE A 89 10.60 -8.20 10.75
CA ILE A 89 11.21 -8.30 9.43
C ILE A 89 10.13 -8.76 8.46
N VAL A 90 9.86 -7.98 7.42
CA VAL A 90 9.01 -8.43 6.32
C VAL A 90 9.82 -9.41 5.49
N THR A 91 9.54 -10.69 5.65
CA THR A 91 10.28 -11.78 5.03
C THR A 91 9.79 -12.10 3.63
N GLU A 92 8.51 -11.78 3.32
CA GLU A 92 7.97 -11.87 1.98
C GLU A 92 6.85 -10.85 1.76
N ASN A 93 6.94 -10.12 0.67
CA ASN A 93 5.86 -9.29 0.12
C ASN A 93 6.11 -9.06 -1.37
N GLY A 94 5.14 -9.36 -2.24
CA GLY A 94 5.33 -9.29 -3.67
C GLY A 94 4.06 -9.50 -4.46
N ILE A 95 4.15 -9.37 -5.78
CA ILE A 95 3.04 -9.50 -6.72
C ILE A 95 3.38 -10.43 -7.88
N ALA A 96 2.46 -11.35 -8.20
CA ALA A 96 2.44 -12.01 -9.49
C ALA A 96 1.81 -11.07 -10.52
N ASP A 97 2.60 -10.70 -11.54
CA ASP A 97 2.22 -9.73 -12.55
C ASP A 97 3.02 -9.97 -13.83
N ASP A 98 2.50 -10.84 -14.71
CA ASP A 98 3.15 -11.23 -15.95
C ASP A 98 3.27 -10.06 -16.95
N LYS A 99 2.26 -9.18 -16.98
CA LYS A 99 2.24 -8.00 -17.86
C LYS A 99 3.10 -6.84 -17.36
N ASP A 100 3.56 -6.89 -16.13
CA ASP A 100 4.33 -5.84 -15.46
C ASP A 100 3.62 -4.46 -15.43
N ASP A 101 2.29 -4.45 -15.48
CA ASP A 101 1.46 -3.24 -15.51
C ASP A 101 0.98 -2.78 -14.12
N ARG A 102 1.16 -3.62 -13.09
CA ARG A 102 0.75 -3.37 -11.69
C ARG A 102 1.90 -3.39 -10.69
N ARG A 103 3.06 -3.95 -11.06
CA ARG A 103 4.23 -4.14 -10.17
C ARG A 103 4.72 -2.82 -9.59
N LYS A 104 4.89 -1.77 -10.41
CA LYS A 104 5.28 -0.44 -9.95
C LYS A 104 4.28 0.10 -8.92
N LEU A 105 2.99 -0.01 -9.19
CA LEU A 105 1.92 0.41 -8.29
C LEU A 105 1.98 -0.35 -6.97
N PHE A 106 2.13 -1.68 -7.03
CA PHE A 106 2.28 -2.54 -5.85
C PHE A 106 3.46 -2.09 -4.99
N ILE A 107 4.65 -1.99 -5.57
CA ILE A 107 5.88 -1.61 -4.87
C ILE A 107 5.69 -0.27 -4.14
N ASN A 108 5.21 0.76 -4.86
CA ASN A 108 5.02 2.08 -4.28
C ASN A 108 4.03 2.07 -3.11
N ARG A 109 2.90 1.37 -3.25
CA ARG A 109 1.85 1.34 -2.22
C ARG A 109 2.28 0.57 -0.97
N TYR A 110 2.91 -0.57 -1.13
CA TYR A 110 3.32 -1.38 0.02
C TYR A 110 4.51 -0.77 0.75
N LEU A 111 5.49 -0.23 0.03
CA LEU A 111 6.61 0.47 0.67
C LEU A 111 6.17 1.79 1.31
N TYR A 112 5.15 2.46 0.76
CA TYR A 112 4.53 3.59 1.44
C TYR A 112 3.84 3.17 2.74
N ALA A 113 3.07 2.08 2.74
CA ALA A 113 2.44 1.55 3.95
C ALA A 113 3.48 1.15 5.01
N LEU A 114 4.59 0.53 4.58
CA LEU A 114 5.74 0.23 5.44
C LEU A 114 6.34 1.50 6.04
N PHE A 115 6.58 2.51 5.20
CA PHE A 115 7.11 3.80 5.64
C PHE A 115 6.20 4.46 6.68
N GLN A 116 4.88 4.48 6.47
CA GLN A 116 3.91 5.00 7.44
C GLN A 116 3.98 4.24 8.77
N ALA A 117 4.03 2.91 8.74
CA ALA A 117 4.17 2.12 9.95
C ALA A 117 5.44 2.49 10.74
N MET A 118 6.57 2.69 10.04
CA MET A 118 7.83 3.13 10.68
C MET A 118 7.72 4.57 11.23
N GLN A 119 7.02 5.48 10.55
CA GLN A 119 6.76 6.83 11.05
C GLN A 119 5.89 6.82 12.32
N ASP A 120 4.95 5.87 12.42
CA ASP A 120 4.13 5.66 13.61
C ASP A 120 4.89 4.97 14.77
N GLY A 121 6.19 4.73 14.59
CA GLY A 121 7.09 4.21 15.63
C GLY A 121 7.25 2.69 15.65
N LEU A 122 6.73 1.96 14.65
CA LEU A 122 6.91 0.52 14.57
C LEU A 122 8.36 0.17 14.22
N ILE A 123 8.94 -0.80 14.92
CA ILE A 123 10.32 -1.26 14.69
C ILE A 123 10.31 -2.30 13.60
N VAL A 124 10.61 -1.88 12.36
CA VAL A 124 10.77 -2.78 11.21
C VAL A 124 12.21 -2.74 10.75
N ASN A 125 12.92 -3.85 10.94
CA ASN A 125 14.36 -3.96 10.72
C ASN A 125 14.73 -4.48 9.32
N GLY A 126 13.76 -4.90 8.51
CA GLY A 126 14.05 -5.39 7.17
C GLY A 126 12.79 -5.62 6.33
N TYR A 127 12.99 -5.57 5.02
CA TYR A 127 11.97 -5.86 4.04
C TYR A 127 12.57 -6.64 2.87
N PHE A 128 11.99 -7.78 2.54
CA PHE A 128 12.38 -8.61 1.41
C PHE A 128 11.22 -8.73 0.42
N TYR A 129 11.47 -8.28 -0.80
CA TYR A 129 10.51 -8.45 -1.88
C TYR A 129 10.51 -9.90 -2.38
N TRP A 130 9.33 -10.49 -2.53
CA TRP A 130 9.14 -11.79 -3.16
C TRP A 130 8.74 -11.61 -4.63
N SER A 131 9.64 -11.94 -5.55
CA SER A 131 10.97 -12.53 -5.41
C SER A 131 11.99 -11.76 -6.24
N LEU A 132 13.27 -12.01 -6.02
CA LEU A 132 14.34 -11.39 -6.81
C LEU A 132 14.19 -11.74 -8.30
N MET A 133 13.88 -13.00 -8.62
CA MET A 133 13.72 -13.47 -9.98
C MET A 133 12.54 -14.45 -10.08
N ASP A 134 11.98 -14.61 -11.28
CA ASP A 134 10.95 -15.61 -11.52
C ASP A 134 11.44 -17.01 -11.11
N ASN A 135 10.56 -17.76 -10.45
CA ASN A 135 10.88 -19.05 -9.91
C ASN A 135 9.68 -20.03 -10.05
N PHE A 136 9.82 -21.21 -9.50
CA PHE A 136 8.77 -22.24 -9.44
C PHE A 136 7.80 -21.93 -8.29
N GLU A 137 6.55 -21.59 -8.62
CA GLU A 137 5.50 -21.23 -7.65
C GLU A 137 4.59 -22.42 -7.36
N TRP A 138 5.10 -23.37 -6.59
CA TRP A 138 4.35 -24.53 -6.10
C TRP A 138 3.40 -25.16 -7.14
N ALA A 139 2.08 -25.16 -6.86
CA ALA A 139 1.07 -25.73 -7.73
C ALA A 139 0.89 -24.97 -9.07
N GLU A 140 1.29 -23.70 -9.10
CA GLU A 140 1.19 -22.82 -10.29
C GLU A 140 2.38 -22.99 -11.25
N GLY A 141 3.41 -23.74 -10.84
CA GLY A 141 4.60 -23.96 -11.65
C GLY A 141 5.34 -22.68 -11.97
N TYR A 142 5.67 -22.46 -13.24
CA TYR A 142 6.38 -21.26 -13.72
C TYR A 142 5.46 -20.18 -14.29
N SER A 143 4.13 -20.33 -14.15
CA SER A 143 3.16 -19.40 -14.74
C SER A 143 3.07 -18.07 -13.98
N MET A 144 3.28 -18.07 -12.66
CA MET A 144 3.21 -16.89 -11.83
C MET A 144 4.53 -16.11 -11.84
N LYS A 145 4.48 -14.85 -12.26
CA LYS A 145 5.65 -13.99 -12.46
C LYS A 145 5.83 -13.03 -11.30
N PHE A 146 6.49 -13.49 -10.24
CA PHE A 146 6.79 -12.68 -9.05
C PHE A 146 8.10 -11.90 -9.15
N GLY A 147 9.02 -12.33 -10.03
CA GLY A 147 10.37 -11.81 -10.09
C GLY A 147 10.46 -10.31 -10.34
N LEU A 148 11.35 -9.63 -9.60
CA LEU A 148 11.86 -8.32 -10.03
C LEU A 148 12.59 -8.46 -11.38
N TYR A 149 13.25 -9.59 -11.56
CA TYR A 149 13.86 -10.00 -12.83
C TYR A 149 13.01 -11.07 -13.51
N GLU A 150 12.68 -10.84 -14.77
CA GLU A 150 12.18 -11.86 -15.68
C GLU A 150 13.26 -12.89 -15.96
N VAL A 151 12.89 -14.17 -16.02
CA VAL A 151 13.80 -15.26 -16.35
C VAL A 151 13.31 -15.98 -17.60
N ASP A 152 14.15 -16.02 -18.62
CA ASP A 152 13.99 -17.01 -19.69
C ASP A 152 14.61 -18.33 -19.23
N PHE A 153 13.78 -19.29 -18.91
CA PHE A 153 14.22 -20.57 -18.38
C PHE A 153 14.95 -21.42 -19.43
N SER A 154 14.86 -21.10 -20.72
CA SER A 154 15.56 -21.80 -21.81
C SER A 154 17.00 -21.31 -21.96
N SER A 155 17.20 -19.99 -22.02
CA SER A 155 18.51 -19.35 -22.16
C SER A 155 19.18 -19.06 -20.82
N GLN A 156 18.42 -19.06 -19.73
CA GLN A 156 18.85 -18.61 -18.40
C GLN A 156 19.15 -17.10 -18.32
N ASP A 157 18.69 -16.32 -19.29
CA ASP A 157 18.81 -14.88 -19.27
C ASP A 157 17.89 -14.27 -18.22
N ARG A 158 18.34 -13.16 -17.64
CA ARG A 158 17.61 -12.41 -16.62
C ARG A 158 17.55 -10.94 -17.01
N LYS A 159 16.35 -10.39 -17.02
CA LYS A 159 16.11 -8.99 -17.38
C LYS A 159 15.31 -8.32 -16.27
N LEU A 160 15.80 -7.17 -15.78
CA LEU A 160 15.05 -6.35 -14.82
C LEU A 160 13.75 -5.88 -15.49
N ARG A 161 12.60 -6.12 -14.84
CA ARG A 161 11.30 -5.65 -15.31
C ARG A 161 11.19 -4.14 -15.12
N ASP A 162 10.46 -3.47 -16.01
CA ASP A 162 10.33 -2.01 -15.95
C ASP A 162 9.60 -1.54 -14.68
N GLY A 163 8.55 -2.27 -14.26
CA GLY A 163 7.86 -2.00 -12.99
C GLY A 163 8.75 -2.18 -11.75
N SER A 164 9.79 -3.01 -11.84
CA SER A 164 10.75 -3.26 -10.75
C SER A 164 11.72 -2.11 -10.52
N ARG A 165 11.89 -1.21 -11.50
CA ARG A 165 12.74 -0.02 -11.34
C ARG A 165 12.30 0.87 -10.19
N ALA A 166 11.00 0.85 -9.85
CA ALA A 166 10.51 1.57 -8.67
C ALA A 166 11.18 1.09 -7.37
N TYR A 167 11.46 -0.22 -7.25
CA TYR A 167 12.17 -0.77 -6.09
C TYR A 167 13.64 -0.35 -6.09
N GLU A 168 14.30 -0.47 -7.25
CA GLU A 168 15.70 -0.02 -7.43
C GLU A 168 15.85 1.47 -7.10
N GLU A 169 14.94 2.32 -7.58
CA GLU A 169 14.94 3.76 -7.28
C GLU A 169 14.80 4.05 -5.78
N ILE A 170 13.94 3.29 -5.07
CA ILE A 170 13.72 3.49 -3.63
C ILE A 170 14.95 3.09 -2.83
N ILE A 171 15.56 1.94 -3.10
CA ILE A 171 16.73 1.47 -2.34
C ILE A 171 18.00 2.30 -2.62
N ASN A 172 18.11 2.90 -3.82
CA ASN A 172 19.25 3.73 -4.21
C ASN A 172 19.06 5.22 -3.85
N ARG A 173 17.92 5.61 -3.28
CA ARG A 173 17.74 6.99 -2.81
C ARG A 173 18.72 7.27 -1.68
N PRO A 174 19.44 8.41 -1.71
CA PRO A 174 20.18 8.85 -0.54
C PRO A 174 19.27 8.88 0.67
N ALA A 175 19.77 8.46 1.83
CA ALA A 175 19.02 8.58 3.07
C ALA A 175 18.56 10.04 3.24
N VAL A 176 17.27 10.28 3.08
CA VAL A 176 16.67 11.58 3.40
C VAL A 176 16.70 11.67 4.92
N ASP A 177 16.84 12.91 5.44
CA ASP A 177 16.86 13.15 6.88
C ASP A 177 15.79 12.29 7.58
N SER A 178 16.02 11.90 8.82
CA SER A 178 15.27 10.90 9.58
C SER A 178 13.75 11.10 9.67
N ARG A 179 13.21 12.19 9.12
CA ARG A 179 11.79 12.54 9.10
C ARG A 179 11.14 12.44 7.72
N GLY A 180 11.92 12.21 6.65
CA GLY A 180 11.41 12.04 5.28
C GLY A 180 10.77 13.28 4.64
N TYR A 181 10.65 14.38 5.35
CA TYR A 181 10.08 15.62 4.83
C TYR A 181 11.15 16.46 4.11
N LYS A 182 10.83 16.93 2.91
CA LYS A 182 11.69 17.87 2.17
C LYS A 182 11.46 19.31 2.58
N VAL A 183 10.37 19.60 3.28
CA VAL A 183 9.96 20.93 3.75
C VAL A 183 9.52 20.85 5.21
N SER A 184 9.80 21.86 5.96
CA SER A 184 9.39 22.04 7.35
C SER A 184 8.42 23.24 7.46
N ILE A 185 7.72 23.35 8.59
CA ILE A 185 6.87 24.51 8.86
C ILE A 185 7.74 25.79 8.81
N GLY A 186 7.33 26.75 7.99
CA GLY A 186 8.04 28.00 7.77
C GLY A 186 8.97 28.01 6.55
N ASP A 187 9.22 26.86 5.94
CA ASP A 187 9.97 26.81 4.70
C ASP A 187 9.14 27.34 3.53
N LYS A 188 9.83 27.90 2.54
CA LYS A 188 9.20 28.22 1.25
C LYS A 188 8.78 26.93 0.54
N ALA A 189 7.50 26.84 0.16
CA ALA A 189 7.01 25.72 -0.63
C ALA A 189 7.80 25.61 -1.96
N PRO A 190 8.23 24.40 -2.35
CA PRO A 190 8.83 24.21 -3.68
C PRO A 190 7.81 24.56 -4.75
N ASP A 191 8.28 25.13 -5.85
CA ASP A 191 7.41 25.40 -7.00
C ASP A 191 7.13 24.08 -7.72
N LEU A 192 5.87 23.69 -7.76
CA LEU A 192 5.39 22.46 -8.38
C LEU A 192 4.47 22.81 -9.55
N GLU A 193 4.74 22.23 -10.72
CA GLU A 193 3.81 22.25 -11.84
C GLU A 193 2.72 21.18 -11.61
N LEU A 194 1.47 21.61 -11.51
CA LEU A 194 0.30 20.75 -11.35
C LEU A 194 -0.42 20.63 -12.69
N ASN A 195 -0.59 19.41 -13.17
CA ASN A 195 -1.40 19.11 -14.35
C ASN A 195 -2.85 18.93 -13.92
N MET A 196 -3.69 19.87 -14.28
CA MET A 196 -5.10 19.86 -13.90
C MET A 196 -5.89 18.85 -14.73
N ILE A 197 -7.02 18.42 -14.18
CA ILE A 197 -7.88 17.38 -14.80
C ILE A 197 -8.51 17.84 -16.13
N ASP A 198 -8.61 19.15 -16.36
CA ASP A 198 -9.08 19.79 -17.60
C ASP A 198 -7.98 19.97 -18.65
N GLY A 199 -6.75 19.59 -18.33
CA GLY A 199 -5.58 19.70 -19.18
C GLY A 199 -4.82 21.01 -19.05
N THR A 200 -5.24 21.92 -18.18
CA THR A 200 -4.47 23.14 -17.86
C THR A 200 -3.31 22.81 -16.93
N LYS A 201 -2.33 23.73 -16.87
CA LYS A 201 -1.17 23.62 -15.96
C LYS A 201 -1.14 24.84 -15.06
N ILE A 202 -0.84 24.62 -13.80
CA ILE A 202 -0.71 25.68 -12.79
C ILE A 202 0.58 25.42 -12.00
N ASN A 203 1.41 26.45 -11.83
CA ASN A 203 2.53 26.39 -10.90
C ASN A 203 2.09 26.92 -9.54
N LEU A 204 2.58 26.33 -8.44
CA LEU A 204 2.26 26.81 -7.09
C LEU A 204 2.67 28.28 -6.89
N SER A 205 3.71 28.73 -7.56
CA SER A 205 4.16 30.12 -7.52
C SER A 205 3.11 31.12 -8.08
N GLU A 206 2.21 30.68 -8.95
CA GLU A 206 1.12 31.49 -9.48
C GLU A 206 -0.01 31.74 -8.46
N LEU A 207 -0.04 30.95 -7.39
CA LEU A 207 -1.03 31.02 -6.31
C LEU A 207 -0.54 31.85 -5.11
N LEU A 208 0.59 32.54 -5.25
CA LEU A 208 1.12 33.40 -4.20
C LEU A 208 0.11 34.47 -3.78
N GLY A 209 -0.08 34.61 -2.48
CA GLY A 209 -1.08 35.53 -1.88
C GLY A 209 -2.41 34.85 -1.54
N GLN A 210 -2.59 33.59 -1.92
CA GLN A 210 -3.73 32.77 -1.52
C GLN A 210 -3.30 31.74 -0.46
N VAL A 211 -4.26 31.29 0.33
CA VAL A 211 -4.09 30.12 1.20
C VAL A 211 -4.35 28.87 0.38
N VAL A 212 -3.33 28.05 0.17
CA VAL A 212 -3.44 26.83 -0.65
C VAL A 212 -3.39 25.60 0.26
N VAL A 213 -4.44 24.80 0.20
CA VAL A 213 -4.51 23.48 0.85
C VAL A 213 -4.32 22.41 -0.20
N LEU A 214 -3.27 21.60 -0.07
CA LEU A 214 -2.99 20.46 -0.95
C LEU A 214 -3.41 19.17 -0.25
N GLN A 215 -4.44 18.51 -0.77
CA GLN A 215 -4.86 17.19 -0.32
C GLN A 215 -4.28 16.12 -1.24
N PHE A 216 -3.34 15.34 -0.74
CA PHE A 216 -2.84 14.18 -1.47
C PHE A 216 -3.84 13.04 -1.36
N THR A 217 -4.29 12.52 -2.49
CA THR A 217 -5.36 11.53 -2.57
C THR A 217 -5.07 10.43 -3.61
N ALA A 218 -5.91 9.41 -3.64
CA ALA A 218 -5.95 8.40 -4.69
C ALA A 218 -7.33 7.73 -4.71
N SER A 219 -7.75 7.18 -5.84
CA SER A 219 -9.07 6.54 -5.99
C SER A 219 -9.30 5.34 -5.06
N TRP A 220 -8.25 4.75 -4.55
CA TRP A 220 -8.26 3.61 -3.63
C TRP A 220 -8.09 4.00 -2.15
N CYS A 221 -7.84 5.27 -1.85
CA CYS A 221 -7.60 5.76 -0.49
C CYS A 221 -8.94 5.96 0.22
N SER A 222 -9.41 4.95 0.94
CA SER A 222 -10.70 4.99 1.64
C SER A 222 -10.78 6.10 2.70
N VAL A 223 -9.67 6.39 3.38
CA VAL A 223 -9.59 7.49 4.36
C VAL A 223 -9.70 8.84 3.66
N CYS A 224 -9.00 9.03 2.53
CA CYS A 224 -9.08 10.25 1.74
C CYS A 224 -10.52 10.51 1.26
N ILE A 225 -11.22 9.47 0.80
CA ILE A 225 -12.62 9.55 0.37
C ILE A 225 -13.55 9.99 1.51
N GLN A 226 -13.29 9.49 2.72
CA GLN A 226 -14.09 9.87 3.90
C GLN A 226 -13.79 11.30 4.37
N GLU A 227 -12.57 11.78 4.17
CA GLU A 227 -12.12 13.12 4.57
C GLU A 227 -12.58 14.22 3.60
N MET A 228 -12.66 13.91 2.30
CA MET A 228 -13.01 14.89 1.25
C MET A 228 -14.27 15.71 1.54
N PRO A 229 -15.42 15.13 1.94
CA PRO A 229 -16.62 15.91 2.25
C PRO A 229 -16.43 16.85 3.44
N HIS A 230 -15.59 16.49 4.41
CA HIS A 230 -15.26 17.35 5.55
C HIS A 230 -14.38 18.54 5.11
N LEU A 231 -13.35 18.26 4.28
CA LEU A 231 -12.50 19.32 3.73
C LEU A 231 -13.30 20.30 2.85
N GLU A 232 -14.22 19.79 2.05
CA GLU A 232 -15.10 20.66 1.26
C GLU A 232 -15.99 21.51 2.15
N LYS A 233 -16.72 20.89 3.07
CA LYS A 233 -17.73 21.57 3.90
C LYS A 233 -17.13 22.49 4.96
N GLU A 234 -16.05 22.07 5.62
CA GLU A 234 -15.51 22.74 6.80
C GLU A 234 -14.32 23.65 6.48
N VAL A 235 -13.64 23.40 5.35
CA VAL A 235 -12.45 24.18 4.95
C VAL A 235 -12.70 24.98 3.69
N TRP A 236 -13.11 24.35 2.58
CA TRP A 236 -13.21 25.08 1.30
C TRP A 236 -14.44 25.98 1.22
N LEU A 237 -15.64 25.47 1.44
CA LEU A 237 -16.88 26.25 1.30
C LEU A 237 -16.92 27.53 2.17
N PRO A 238 -16.46 27.52 3.45
CA PRO A 238 -16.44 28.73 4.27
C PRO A 238 -15.46 29.80 3.80
N PHE A 239 -14.34 29.43 3.16
CA PHE A 239 -13.23 30.35 2.89
C PHE A 239 -12.90 30.51 1.40
N LYS A 240 -13.62 29.88 0.49
CA LYS A 240 -13.36 29.97 -0.95
C LYS A 240 -13.40 31.40 -1.51
N ASP A 241 -14.27 32.23 -0.96
CA ASP A 241 -14.42 33.62 -1.35
C ASP A 241 -13.43 34.54 -0.63
N GLU A 242 -12.68 34.03 0.33
CA GLU A 242 -11.64 34.75 1.10
C GLU A 242 -10.21 34.41 0.62
N GLY A 243 -10.09 33.76 -0.56
CA GLY A 243 -8.79 33.44 -1.17
C GLY A 243 -8.19 32.11 -0.74
N LEU A 244 -9.01 31.19 -0.23
CA LEU A 244 -8.59 29.80 -0.02
C LEU A 244 -8.80 28.98 -1.28
N MET A 245 -7.77 28.22 -1.66
CA MET A 245 -7.82 27.22 -2.73
C MET A 245 -7.55 25.83 -2.17
N LEU A 246 -8.45 24.87 -2.44
CA LEU A 246 -8.29 23.47 -2.10
C LEU A 246 -8.00 22.69 -3.39
N ILE A 247 -6.85 22.01 -3.46
CA ILE A 247 -6.42 21.23 -4.62
C ILE A 247 -6.20 19.79 -4.21
N GLY A 248 -6.98 18.89 -4.79
CA GLY A 248 -6.75 17.44 -4.69
C GLY A 248 -5.62 17.02 -5.63
N ILE A 249 -4.58 16.41 -5.09
CA ILE A 249 -3.46 15.89 -5.86
C ILE A 249 -3.54 14.37 -5.87
N ASP A 250 -3.83 13.80 -7.03
CA ASP A 250 -3.68 12.38 -7.26
C ASP A 250 -2.26 12.10 -7.75
N ARG A 251 -1.63 11.11 -7.16
CA ARG A 251 -0.27 10.71 -7.46
C ARG A 251 -0.26 9.36 -8.17
N ASP A 252 0.28 9.33 -9.38
CA ASP A 252 0.61 8.11 -10.14
C ASP A 252 -0.60 7.33 -10.72
N GLU A 253 -1.83 7.82 -10.66
CA GLU A 253 -2.96 7.18 -11.33
C GLU A 253 -3.17 7.73 -12.75
N PRO A 254 -3.60 6.89 -13.71
CA PRO A 254 -3.94 7.36 -15.04
C PRO A 254 -5.07 8.40 -15.00
N LEU A 255 -4.99 9.43 -15.84
CA LEU A 255 -5.95 10.54 -15.89
C LEU A 255 -7.42 10.07 -15.97
N GLU A 256 -7.69 8.99 -16.69
CA GLU A 256 -9.04 8.44 -16.82
C GLU A 256 -9.55 7.81 -15.50
N VAL A 257 -8.65 7.33 -14.65
CA VAL A 257 -8.99 6.86 -13.30
C VAL A 257 -9.34 8.05 -12.41
N VAL A 258 -8.53 9.11 -12.45
CA VAL A 258 -8.76 10.34 -11.69
C VAL A 258 -10.07 11.01 -12.08
N LYS A 259 -10.36 11.12 -13.39
CA LYS A 259 -11.65 11.67 -13.90
C LYS A 259 -12.85 10.86 -13.41
N ARG A 260 -12.75 9.53 -13.41
CA ARG A 260 -13.81 8.65 -12.90
C ARG A 260 -13.98 8.81 -11.40
N PHE A 261 -12.86 8.89 -10.67
CA PHE A 261 -12.84 9.11 -9.23
C PHE A 261 -13.53 10.43 -8.86
N LYS A 262 -13.16 11.55 -9.50
CA LYS A 262 -13.82 12.84 -9.32
C LYS A 262 -15.35 12.74 -9.53
N LYS A 263 -15.77 12.06 -10.61
CA LYS A 263 -17.20 11.88 -10.90
C LYS A 263 -17.95 11.04 -9.85
N GLN A 264 -17.28 10.09 -9.21
CA GLN A 264 -17.87 9.21 -8.19
C GLN A 264 -17.97 9.88 -6.83
N THR A 265 -17.08 10.81 -6.53
CA THR A 265 -17.05 11.53 -5.25
C THR A 265 -17.89 12.81 -5.28
N GLU A 266 -18.35 13.25 -6.47
CA GLU A 266 -19.12 14.48 -6.68
C GLU A 266 -18.42 15.77 -6.20
N ILE A 267 -17.07 15.72 -6.09
CA ILE A 267 -16.23 16.81 -5.61
C ILE A 267 -15.48 17.48 -6.75
#